data_5a4001aee7db27a38603a87f6622a0a6
#
_entry.id   5a4001aee7db27a38603a87f6622a0a6
#
_cell.length_a   1.000
_cell.length_b   1.000
_cell.length_c   1.000
_cell.angle_alpha   90.00
_cell.angle_beta   90.00
_cell.angle_gamma   90.00
#
_symmetry.space_group_name_H-M   'P 1'
#
loop_
_entity.id
_entity.type
_entity.pdbx_description
1 polymer ?
#
loop_
_entity_poly.entity_id
_entity_poly.type
_entity_poly.pdbx_seq_one_letter_code
_entity_poly.pdbx_strand_id
1 'polypeptide(L)'
;MEGIEGKVVLITGASSGIGEATARLLARRGAKVVLGARRTDRLEKLAAGIRAAGGQAEFQKLDVTDREQVEGIVRFAVSKFGRLDAVVNNAGLMPLSPMEVLKVEEWDRMIDVNIRGVLYGIAAGLPVFKKQGFGQFVNLSSIGGHAVFPTAAVYCATKFAVRAISEGLRQESTAVRVTNISPGVTESELAETISDEQTRKGMDEFRKVALPAESIAKAIAFAIEQPDGVDVNEIIVRPTASAH
;
A
#
# COMPACT_ATOMS: atom_id res chain seq x y z
N MET A 1 -3.29 12.75 -18.22
CA MET A 1 -2.25 13.67 -17.63
C MET A 1 -0.99 12.85 -17.45
N GLU A 2 0.08 13.22 -18.11
CA GLU A 2 1.37 12.53 -17.96
C GLU A 2 2.11 13.00 -16.71
N GLY A 3 2.90 12.11 -16.12
CA GLY A 3 3.72 12.42 -14.96
C GLY A 3 2.98 12.37 -13.63
N ILE A 4 3.63 12.88 -12.58
CA ILE A 4 3.15 12.85 -11.18
C ILE A 4 2.65 14.22 -10.72
N GLU A 5 3.17 15.29 -11.32
CA GLU A 5 2.90 16.67 -10.90
C GLU A 5 1.40 16.99 -10.88
N GLY A 6 0.93 17.55 -9.79
CA GLY A 6 -0.48 17.92 -9.57
C GLY A 6 -1.45 16.78 -9.29
N LYS A 7 -1.04 15.50 -9.42
CA LYS A 7 -1.89 14.35 -9.09
C LYS A 7 -2.17 14.30 -7.58
N VAL A 8 -3.40 13.95 -7.23
CA VAL A 8 -3.84 13.74 -5.85
C VAL A 8 -3.78 12.26 -5.53
N VAL A 9 -2.95 11.89 -4.57
CA VAL A 9 -2.68 10.49 -4.21
C VAL A 9 -2.99 10.24 -2.75
N LEU A 10 -3.95 9.35 -2.48
CA LEU A 10 -4.24 8.83 -1.15
C LEU A 10 -3.33 7.63 -0.88
N ILE A 11 -2.67 7.63 0.29
CA ILE A 11 -1.77 6.54 0.70
C ILE A 11 -2.21 6.02 2.06
N THR A 12 -2.62 4.75 2.13
CA THR A 12 -2.93 4.09 3.39
C THR A 12 -1.67 3.50 4.03
N GLY A 13 -1.61 3.43 5.36
CA GLY A 13 -0.41 2.97 6.07
C GLY A 13 0.79 3.89 5.91
N ALA A 14 0.56 5.20 5.74
CA ALA A 14 1.59 6.19 5.43
C ALA A 14 2.52 6.55 6.60
N SER A 15 2.31 6.02 7.81
CA SER A 15 3.06 6.41 9.01
C SER A 15 4.46 5.80 9.13
N SER A 16 4.87 4.91 8.22
CA SER A 16 6.21 4.28 8.21
C SER A 16 6.50 3.53 6.91
N GLY A 17 7.73 3.05 6.73
CA GLY A 17 8.15 2.12 5.69
C GLY A 17 7.80 2.57 4.27
N ILE A 18 7.25 1.66 3.47
CA ILE A 18 6.92 1.90 2.06
C ILE A 18 5.94 3.07 1.91
N GLY A 19 4.92 3.18 2.78
CA GLY A 19 3.93 4.25 2.71
C GLY A 19 4.53 5.63 2.93
N GLU A 20 5.38 5.79 3.94
CA GLU A 20 6.10 7.03 4.21
C GLU A 20 7.06 7.39 3.07
N ALA A 21 7.86 6.42 2.60
CA ALA A 21 8.80 6.63 1.49
C ALA A 21 8.06 7.05 0.21
N THR A 22 6.91 6.42 -0.08
CA THR A 22 6.04 6.76 -1.21
C THR A 22 5.51 8.19 -1.08
N ALA A 23 5.00 8.56 0.09
CA ALA A 23 4.48 9.91 0.33
C ALA A 23 5.55 10.99 0.08
N ARG A 24 6.75 10.80 0.64
CA ARG A 24 7.88 11.71 0.44
C ARG A 24 8.31 11.80 -1.03
N LEU A 25 8.42 10.67 -1.72
CA LEU A 25 8.85 10.63 -3.11
C LEU A 25 7.82 11.30 -4.03
N LEU A 26 6.54 10.97 -3.89
CA LEU A 26 5.49 11.56 -4.74
C LEU A 26 5.33 13.06 -4.49
N ALA A 27 5.40 13.51 -3.23
CA ALA A 27 5.34 14.93 -2.91
C ALA A 27 6.54 15.70 -3.50
N ARG A 28 7.77 15.15 -3.44
CA ARG A 28 8.95 15.76 -4.11
C ARG A 28 8.79 15.87 -5.63
N ARG A 29 7.98 14.99 -6.25
CA ARG A 29 7.65 15.03 -7.68
C ARG A 29 6.39 15.86 -8.00
N GLY A 30 5.92 16.67 -7.05
CA GLY A 30 4.81 17.60 -7.25
C GLY A 30 3.40 17.02 -7.03
N ALA A 31 3.26 15.78 -6.54
CA ALA A 31 1.95 15.26 -6.16
C ALA A 31 1.42 15.94 -4.90
N LYS A 32 0.10 16.00 -4.77
CA LYS A 32 -0.64 16.35 -3.56
C LYS A 32 -0.97 15.05 -2.83
N VAL A 33 -0.38 14.82 -1.66
CA VAL A 33 -0.55 13.54 -0.97
C VAL A 33 -1.53 13.66 0.20
N VAL A 34 -2.41 12.65 0.33
CA VAL A 34 -3.31 12.48 1.48
C VAL A 34 -2.87 11.23 2.24
N LEU A 35 -2.52 11.40 3.50
CA LEU A 35 -1.87 10.40 4.32
C LEU A 35 -2.86 9.81 5.31
N GLY A 36 -3.05 8.49 5.26
CA GLY A 36 -3.93 7.78 6.18
C GLY A 36 -3.18 6.73 7.00
N ALA A 37 -3.27 6.78 8.31
CA ALA A 37 -2.79 5.74 9.23
C ALA A 37 -3.37 5.92 10.64
N ARG A 38 -3.17 4.92 11.51
CA ARG A 38 -3.61 4.97 12.92
C ARG A 38 -2.77 5.91 13.79
N ARG A 39 -1.46 6.04 13.50
CA ARG A 39 -0.49 6.85 14.27
C ARG A 39 -0.48 8.28 13.75
N THR A 40 -1.36 9.10 14.29
CA THR A 40 -1.57 10.49 13.85
C THR A 40 -0.37 11.40 14.13
N ASP A 41 0.34 11.20 15.22
CA ASP A 41 1.57 11.91 15.55
C ASP A 41 2.66 11.78 14.48
N ARG A 42 2.80 10.57 13.92
CA ARG A 42 3.73 10.32 12.80
C ARG A 42 3.25 10.93 11.49
N LEU A 43 1.93 10.88 11.22
CA LEU A 43 1.36 11.52 10.03
C LEU A 43 1.54 13.03 10.06
N GLU A 44 1.35 13.65 11.21
CA GLU A 44 1.53 15.09 11.40
C GLU A 44 2.98 15.51 11.13
N LYS A 45 3.95 14.79 11.70
CA LYS A 45 5.39 15.02 11.45
C LYS A 45 5.75 14.85 9.99
N LEU A 46 5.23 13.78 9.33
CA LEU A 46 5.46 13.52 7.92
C LEU A 46 4.88 14.64 7.04
N ALA A 47 3.63 15.02 7.27
CA ALA A 47 2.97 16.09 6.53
C ALA A 47 3.67 17.43 6.72
N ALA A 48 4.08 17.76 7.96
CA ALA A 48 4.84 18.97 8.25
C ALA A 48 6.18 18.99 7.51
N GLY A 49 6.92 17.87 7.51
CA GLY A 49 8.18 17.73 6.77
C GLY A 49 8.02 17.89 5.26
N ILE A 50 6.95 17.31 4.68
CA ILE A 50 6.63 17.45 3.25
C ILE A 50 6.33 18.92 2.93
N ARG A 51 5.50 19.59 3.73
CA ARG A 51 5.14 21.00 3.53
C ARG A 51 6.34 21.94 3.70
N ALA A 52 7.21 21.69 4.66
CA ALA A 52 8.45 22.45 4.86
C ALA A 52 9.41 22.32 3.66
N ALA A 53 9.35 21.21 2.93
CA ALA A 53 10.10 20.98 1.69
C ALA A 53 9.38 21.54 0.43
N GLY A 54 8.29 22.32 0.58
CA GLY A 54 7.54 22.91 -0.52
C GLY A 54 6.49 22.01 -1.16
N GLY A 55 6.29 20.78 -0.65
CA GLY A 55 5.26 19.86 -1.12
C GLY A 55 3.88 20.11 -0.51
N GLN A 56 2.87 19.40 -1.02
CA GLN A 56 1.49 19.47 -0.52
C GLN A 56 1.10 18.14 0.13
N ALA A 57 0.75 18.18 1.40
CA ALA A 57 0.36 17.00 2.17
C ALA A 57 -0.76 17.33 3.17
N GLU A 58 -1.79 16.51 3.17
CA GLU A 58 -2.84 16.48 4.17
C GLU A 58 -2.89 15.11 4.84
N PHE A 59 -3.45 15.01 6.03
CA PHE A 59 -3.56 13.72 6.71
C PHE A 59 -4.85 13.59 7.51
N GLN A 60 -5.25 12.34 7.73
CA GLN A 60 -6.36 11.98 8.59
C GLN A 60 -6.07 10.65 9.28
N LYS A 61 -6.55 10.49 10.53
CA LYS A 61 -6.53 9.18 11.19
C LYS A 61 -7.32 8.18 10.36
N LEU A 62 -6.73 7.01 10.14
CA LEU A 62 -7.34 5.94 9.34
C LEU A 62 -7.02 4.57 9.94
N ASP A 63 -8.06 3.83 10.29
CA ASP A 63 -8.00 2.38 10.40
C ASP A 63 -8.66 1.80 9.14
N VAL A 64 -7.91 1.04 8.35
CA VAL A 64 -8.42 0.47 7.08
C VAL A 64 -9.42 -0.65 7.30
N THR A 65 -9.57 -1.16 8.52
CA THR A 65 -10.60 -2.13 8.90
C THR A 65 -11.95 -1.48 9.17
N ASP A 66 -11.98 -0.17 9.31
CA ASP A 66 -13.19 0.65 9.47
C ASP A 66 -13.59 1.27 8.13
N ARG A 67 -14.65 0.73 7.55
CA ARG A 67 -15.16 1.17 6.24
C ARG A 67 -15.53 2.66 6.22
N GLU A 68 -16.14 3.19 7.27
CA GLU A 68 -16.57 4.58 7.32
C GLU A 68 -15.39 5.54 7.33
N GLN A 69 -14.30 5.18 8.02
CA GLN A 69 -13.05 5.95 8.01
C GLN A 69 -12.42 5.94 6.61
N VAL A 70 -12.43 4.79 5.90
CA VAL A 70 -11.89 4.71 4.53
C VAL A 70 -12.72 5.57 3.56
N GLU A 71 -14.04 5.53 3.63
CA GLU A 71 -14.92 6.41 2.86
C GLU A 71 -14.69 7.89 3.24
N GLY A 72 -14.48 8.17 4.53
CA GLY A 72 -14.21 9.50 5.06
C GLY A 72 -12.95 10.12 4.49
N ILE A 73 -11.84 9.39 4.45
CA ILE A 73 -10.57 9.93 3.95
C ILE A 73 -10.60 10.14 2.42
N VAL A 74 -11.33 9.32 1.67
CA VAL A 74 -11.53 9.54 0.23
C VAL A 74 -12.35 10.83 0.00
N ARG A 75 -13.45 11.03 0.74
CA ARG A 75 -14.21 12.30 0.69
C ARG A 75 -13.35 13.50 1.09
N PHE A 76 -12.50 13.34 2.10
CA PHE A 76 -11.57 14.37 2.54
C PHE A 76 -10.59 14.76 1.44
N ALA A 77 -9.98 13.77 0.75
CA ALA A 77 -9.08 14.02 -0.37
C ALA A 77 -9.75 14.84 -1.49
N VAL A 78 -10.96 14.45 -1.90
CA VAL A 78 -11.73 15.15 -2.92
C VAL A 78 -12.13 16.56 -2.44
N SER A 79 -12.53 16.72 -1.19
CA SER A 79 -12.88 18.01 -0.61
C SER A 79 -11.70 18.99 -0.57
N LYS A 80 -10.50 18.49 -0.27
CA LYS A 80 -9.29 19.33 -0.17
C LYS A 80 -8.69 19.72 -1.51
N PHE A 81 -8.72 18.81 -2.48
CA PHE A 81 -7.99 18.99 -3.73
C PHE A 81 -8.84 18.95 -4.99
N GLY A 82 -10.18 18.75 -4.86
CA GLY A 82 -11.13 18.76 -5.97
C GLY A 82 -11.15 17.47 -6.81
N ARG A 83 -10.21 16.55 -6.60
CA ARG A 83 -10.06 15.29 -7.36
C ARG A 83 -9.32 14.24 -6.55
N LEU A 84 -9.33 13.01 -7.05
CA LEU A 84 -8.46 11.92 -6.57
C LEU A 84 -7.94 11.18 -7.79
N ASP A 85 -6.62 11.05 -7.93
CA ASP A 85 -5.98 10.39 -9.09
C ASP A 85 -5.56 8.96 -8.80
N ALA A 86 -5.09 8.70 -7.59
CA ALA A 86 -4.70 7.35 -7.21
C ALA A 86 -4.98 7.05 -5.73
N VAL A 87 -5.29 5.78 -5.46
CA VAL A 87 -5.34 5.20 -4.12
C VAL A 87 -4.25 4.14 -4.02
N VAL A 88 -3.28 4.36 -3.12
CA VAL A 88 -2.26 3.39 -2.79
C VAL A 88 -2.71 2.62 -1.55
N ASN A 89 -3.23 1.41 -1.75
CA ASN A 89 -3.61 0.47 -0.70
C ASN A 89 -2.35 -0.22 -0.17
N ASN A 90 -1.60 0.49 0.70
CA ASN A 90 -0.33 0.03 1.24
C ASN A 90 -0.44 -0.51 2.67
N ALA A 91 -1.45 -0.13 3.43
CA ALA A 91 -1.62 -0.64 4.80
C ALA A 91 -1.63 -2.18 4.84
N GLY A 92 -0.83 -2.75 5.73
CA GLY A 92 -0.71 -4.19 5.88
C GLY A 92 -0.05 -4.59 7.19
N LEU A 93 -0.16 -5.87 7.54
CA LEU A 93 0.55 -6.48 8.66
C LEU A 93 0.91 -7.94 8.33
N MET A 94 1.89 -8.48 9.07
CA MET A 94 2.51 -9.77 8.77
C MET A 94 2.90 -10.51 10.07
N PRO A 95 1.97 -10.80 10.99
CA PRO A 95 2.27 -11.70 12.10
C PRO A 95 2.42 -13.12 11.57
N LEU A 96 3.64 -13.62 11.57
CA LEU A 96 3.99 -14.95 11.08
C LEU A 96 4.12 -15.94 12.24
N SER A 97 3.61 -17.15 12.05
CA SER A 97 3.80 -18.28 12.98
C SER A 97 3.50 -19.61 12.29
N PRO A 98 4.01 -20.77 12.78
CA PRO A 98 3.54 -22.07 12.34
C PRO A 98 2.01 -22.19 12.53
N MET A 99 1.33 -22.85 11.58
CA MET A 99 -0.14 -23.02 11.65
C MET A 99 -0.59 -23.76 12.92
N GLU A 100 0.20 -24.71 13.40
CA GLU A 100 -0.08 -25.49 14.60
C GLU A 100 -0.14 -24.66 15.90
N VAL A 101 0.42 -23.44 15.89
CA VAL A 101 0.35 -22.52 17.04
C VAL A 101 -1.04 -21.88 17.19
N LEU A 102 -1.89 -22.01 16.18
CA LEU A 102 -3.32 -21.60 16.16
C LEU A 102 -3.56 -20.14 16.60
N LYS A 103 -2.75 -19.18 16.12
CA LYS A 103 -2.93 -17.73 16.41
C LYS A 103 -4.07 -17.13 15.59
N VAL A 104 -5.29 -17.59 15.85
CA VAL A 104 -6.50 -17.27 15.05
C VAL A 104 -6.77 -15.77 14.99
N GLU A 105 -6.59 -15.05 16.08
CA GLU A 105 -6.80 -13.59 16.13
C GLU A 105 -5.82 -12.83 15.22
N GLU A 106 -4.59 -13.37 15.04
CA GLU A 106 -3.63 -12.79 14.09
C GLU A 106 -4.03 -13.08 12.65
N TRP A 107 -4.61 -14.27 12.38
CA TRP A 107 -5.14 -14.59 11.05
C TRP A 107 -6.29 -13.67 10.67
N ASP A 108 -7.26 -13.49 11.58
CA ASP A 108 -8.40 -12.59 11.38
C ASP A 108 -7.94 -11.16 11.11
N ARG A 109 -6.98 -10.68 11.90
CA ARG A 109 -6.40 -9.35 11.69
C ARG A 109 -5.68 -9.20 10.34
N MET A 110 -4.97 -10.25 9.87
CA MET A 110 -4.37 -10.24 8.54
C MET A 110 -5.43 -10.15 7.44
N ILE A 111 -6.51 -10.90 7.56
CA ILE A 111 -7.64 -10.86 6.61
C ILE A 111 -8.28 -9.48 6.62
N ASP A 112 -8.55 -8.93 7.79
CA ASP A 112 -9.21 -7.63 7.94
C ASP A 112 -8.36 -6.49 7.37
N VAL A 113 -7.08 -6.45 7.67
CA VAL A 113 -6.19 -5.37 7.21
C VAL A 113 -5.79 -5.58 5.75
N ASN A 114 -5.27 -6.77 5.40
CA ASN A 114 -4.63 -6.99 4.10
C ASN A 114 -5.64 -7.23 2.96
N ILE A 115 -6.83 -7.76 3.26
CA ILE A 115 -7.88 -8.04 2.26
C ILE A 115 -9.00 -7.02 2.36
N ARG A 116 -9.71 -6.94 3.50
CA ARG A 116 -10.86 -6.02 3.64
C ARG A 116 -10.42 -4.56 3.50
N GLY A 117 -9.24 -4.19 4.05
CA GLY A 117 -8.70 -2.85 3.88
C GLY A 117 -8.50 -2.46 2.41
N VAL A 118 -8.01 -3.37 1.57
CA VAL A 118 -7.91 -3.15 0.11
C VAL A 118 -9.28 -3.03 -0.53
N LEU A 119 -10.23 -3.92 -0.18
CA LEU A 119 -11.60 -3.88 -0.70
C LEU A 119 -12.32 -2.58 -0.32
N TYR A 120 -12.13 -2.08 0.90
CA TYR A 120 -12.72 -0.81 1.34
C TYR A 120 -12.09 0.39 0.60
N GLY A 121 -10.76 0.36 0.35
CA GLY A 121 -10.10 1.35 -0.49
C GLY A 121 -10.67 1.39 -1.91
N ILE A 122 -10.89 0.21 -2.50
CA ILE A 122 -11.53 0.08 -3.82
C ILE A 122 -12.99 0.59 -3.76
N ALA A 123 -13.77 0.14 -2.79
CA ALA A 123 -15.18 0.53 -2.65
C ALA A 123 -15.37 2.04 -2.49
N ALA A 124 -14.46 2.70 -1.76
CA ALA A 124 -14.50 4.15 -1.57
C ALA A 124 -13.99 4.94 -2.78
N GLY A 125 -12.92 4.47 -3.45
CA GLY A 125 -12.29 5.18 -4.57
C GLY A 125 -13.00 4.99 -5.90
N LEU A 126 -13.50 3.78 -6.17
CA LEU A 126 -14.08 3.42 -7.48
C LEU A 126 -15.25 4.32 -7.93
N PRO A 127 -16.21 4.70 -7.06
CA PRO A 127 -17.27 5.64 -7.44
C PRO A 127 -16.73 7.01 -7.84
N VAL A 128 -15.68 7.49 -7.17
CA VAL A 128 -15.02 8.76 -7.49
C VAL A 128 -14.36 8.66 -8.87
N PHE A 129 -13.60 7.61 -9.12
CA PHE A 129 -12.92 7.37 -10.39
C PHE A 129 -13.90 7.21 -11.56
N LYS A 130 -14.99 6.46 -11.37
CA LYS A 130 -16.06 6.33 -12.38
C LYS A 130 -16.70 7.69 -12.72
N LYS A 131 -16.96 8.52 -11.71
CA LYS A 131 -17.51 9.86 -11.93
C LYS A 131 -16.53 10.79 -12.65
N GLN A 132 -15.24 10.66 -12.38
CA GLN A 132 -14.17 11.46 -13.01
C GLN A 132 -13.83 10.97 -14.42
N GLY A 133 -14.10 9.70 -14.75
CA GLY A 133 -13.67 9.05 -15.98
C GLY A 133 -12.20 8.60 -15.99
N PHE A 134 -11.50 8.68 -14.86
CA PHE A 134 -10.11 8.24 -14.68
C PHE A 134 -9.82 7.95 -13.22
N GLY A 135 -8.78 7.17 -12.98
CA GLY A 135 -8.24 6.86 -11.66
C GLY A 135 -7.30 5.67 -11.67
N GLN A 136 -6.61 5.43 -10.57
CA GLN A 136 -5.73 4.29 -10.43
C GLN A 136 -5.76 3.71 -9.02
N PHE A 137 -5.82 2.40 -8.91
CA PHE A 137 -5.49 1.67 -7.68
C PHE A 137 -4.08 1.10 -7.78
N VAL A 138 -3.26 1.34 -6.77
CA VAL A 138 -1.97 0.68 -6.58
C VAL A 138 -2.07 -0.17 -5.31
N ASN A 139 -2.13 -1.48 -5.48
CA ASN A 139 -2.35 -2.42 -4.38
C ASN A 139 -1.03 -3.11 -4.00
N LEU A 140 -0.66 -3.05 -2.72
CA LEU A 140 0.56 -3.67 -2.20
C LEU A 140 0.32 -5.14 -1.87
N SER A 141 0.80 -6.03 -2.76
CA SER A 141 0.95 -7.46 -2.49
C SER A 141 2.33 -7.76 -1.87
N SER A 142 2.98 -8.80 -2.31
CA SER A 142 4.30 -9.29 -1.86
C SER A 142 4.78 -10.39 -2.80
N ILE A 143 6.04 -10.77 -2.74
CA ILE A 143 6.50 -12.06 -3.26
C ILE A 143 5.73 -13.23 -2.61
N GLY A 144 5.24 -13.07 -1.37
CA GLY A 144 4.30 -13.99 -0.73
C GLY A 144 2.93 -14.10 -1.42
N GLY A 145 2.63 -13.27 -2.41
CA GLY A 145 1.50 -13.42 -3.34
C GLY A 145 1.82 -14.27 -4.58
N HIS A 146 3.05 -14.75 -4.73
CA HIS A 146 3.53 -15.58 -5.86
C HIS A 146 4.03 -16.96 -5.39
N ALA A 147 4.45 -17.08 -4.14
CA ALA A 147 4.91 -18.31 -3.52
C ALA A 147 4.46 -18.38 -2.07
N VAL A 148 4.38 -19.58 -1.53
CA VAL A 148 4.03 -19.82 -0.12
C VAL A 148 5.28 -20.24 0.62
N PHE A 149 5.48 -19.67 1.81
CA PHE A 149 6.63 -19.96 2.67
C PHE A 149 6.17 -20.59 3.99
N PRO A 150 6.99 -21.43 4.62
CA PRO A 150 6.73 -21.91 5.98
C PRO A 150 6.46 -20.73 6.93
N THR A 151 5.58 -20.91 7.90
CA THR A 151 5.10 -19.93 8.88
C THR A 151 4.27 -18.76 8.32
N ALA A 152 4.21 -18.60 6.99
CA ALA A 152 3.58 -17.47 6.32
C ALA A 152 2.28 -17.81 5.59
N ALA A 153 1.66 -18.97 5.84
CA ALA A 153 0.52 -19.47 5.05
C ALA A 153 -0.62 -18.46 4.93
N VAL A 154 -1.11 -17.90 6.04
CA VAL A 154 -2.23 -16.94 6.04
C VAL A 154 -1.79 -15.60 5.43
N TYR A 155 -0.59 -15.10 5.75
CA TYR A 155 -0.04 -13.91 5.10
C TYR A 155 0.02 -14.08 3.58
N CYS A 156 0.61 -15.17 3.09
CA CYS A 156 0.67 -15.48 1.66
C CYS A 156 -0.74 -15.52 1.06
N ALA A 157 -1.68 -16.22 1.68
CA ALA A 157 -3.07 -16.27 1.22
C ALA A 157 -3.68 -14.86 1.06
N THR A 158 -3.44 -13.95 2.01
CA THR A 158 -3.91 -12.56 1.88
C THR A 158 -3.26 -11.85 0.69
N LYS A 159 -1.98 -12.10 0.39
CA LYS A 159 -1.26 -11.48 -0.72
C LYS A 159 -1.62 -12.08 -2.08
N PHE A 160 -1.92 -13.38 -2.15
CA PHE A 160 -2.58 -13.99 -3.32
C PHE A 160 -3.96 -13.39 -3.57
N ALA A 161 -4.76 -13.18 -2.51
CA ALA A 161 -6.07 -12.54 -2.63
C ALA A 161 -5.98 -11.11 -3.18
N VAL A 162 -5.02 -10.30 -2.74
CA VAL A 162 -4.79 -8.94 -3.28
C VAL A 162 -4.50 -8.98 -4.78
N ARG A 163 -3.69 -9.93 -5.25
CA ARG A 163 -3.43 -10.10 -6.70
C ARG A 163 -4.70 -10.46 -7.46
N ALA A 164 -5.47 -11.43 -6.96
CA ALA A 164 -6.73 -11.84 -7.58
C ALA A 164 -7.75 -10.69 -7.63
N ILE A 165 -7.89 -9.92 -6.54
CA ILE A 165 -8.75 -8.74 -6.46
C ILE A 165 -8.30 -7.67 -7.48
N SER A 166 -7.01 -7.42 -7.58
CA SER A 166 -6.43 -6.44 -8.52
C SER A 166 -6.73 -6.83 -9.97
N GLU A 167 -6.49 -8.09 -10.32
CA GLU A 167 -6.74 -8.59 -11.67
C GLU A 167 -8.22 -8.60 -12.02
N GLY A 168 -9.09 -9.02 -11.08
CA GLY A 168 -10.54 -8.98 -11.28
C GLY A 168 -11.04 -7.56 -11.55
N LEU A 169 -10.63 -6.59 -10.73
CA LEU A 169 -11.00 -5.19 -10.93
C LEU A 169 -10.50 -4.63 -12.26
N ARG A 170 -9.28 -4.99 -12.68
CA ARG A 170 -8.71 -4.58 -13.96
C ARG A 170 -9.56 -5.09 -15.14
N GLN A 171 -10.00 -6.33 -15.09
CA GLN A 171 -10.85 -6.93 -16.15
C GLN A 171 -12.25 -6.30 -16.22
N GLU A 172 -12.76 -5.79 -15.12
CA GLU A 172 -14.09 -5.19 -15.02
C GLU A 172 -14.13 -3.70 -15.36
N SER A 173 -12.98 -3.03 -15.54
CA SER A 173 -12.92 -1.59 -15.74
C SER A 173 -11.98 -1.20 -16.88
N THR A 174 -12.47 -0.36 -17.80
CA THR A 174 -11.67 0.25 -18.89
C THR A 174 -11.27 1.70 -18.61
N ALA A 175 -11.77 2.29 -17.53
CA ALA A 175 -11.52 3.69 -17.14
C ALA A 175 -10.62 3.84 -15.91
N VAL A 176 -10.30 2.73 -15.24
CA VAL A 176 -9.50 2.72 -13.99
C VAL A 176 -8.33 1.78 -14.17
N ARG A 177 -7.13 2.30 -13.99
CA ARG A 177 -5.90 1.52 -14.00
C ARG A 177 -5.74 0.77 -12.69
N VAL A 178 -5.16 -0.43 -12.74
CA VAL A 178 -4.92 -1.24 -11.53
C VAL A 178 -3.52 -1.84 -11.58
N THR A 179 -2.69 -1.42 -10.65
CA THR A 179 -1.32 -1.92 -10.52
C THR A 179 -1.18 -2.73 -9.23
N ASN A 180 -0.68 -3.94 -9.35
CA ASN A 180 -0.25 -4.75 -8.22
C ASN A 180 1.26 -4.61 -8.02
N ILE A 181 1.70 -4.17 -6.85
CA ILE A 181 3.13 -4.11 -6.49
C ILE A 181 3.44 -5.28 -5.57
N SER A 182 4.44 -6.08 -5.93
CA SER A 182 4.88 -7.26 -5.19
C SER A 182 6.32 -7.10 -4.70
N PRO A 183 6.54 -6.46 -3.52
CA PRO A 183 7.86 -6.35 -2.94
C PRO A 183 8.40 -7.70 -2.46
N GLY A 184 9.72 -7.88 -2.62
CA GLY A 184 10.49 -8.80 -1.82
C GLY A 184 10.79 -8.24 -0.43
N VAL A 185 11.80 -8.80 0.25
CA VAL A 185 12.17 -8.31 1.57
C VAL A 185 12.58 -6.83 1.51
N THR A 186 11.92 -6.01 2.32
CA THR A 186 12.04 -4.55 2.30
C THR A 186 12.13 -4.04 3.73
N GLU A 187 12.94 -3.01 3.95
CA GLU A 187 13.03 -2.30 5.23
C GLU A 187 11.66 -1.71 5.61
N SER A 188 11.09 -2.20 6.71
CA SER A 188 9.80 -1.75 7.24
C SER A 188 9.61 -2.24 8.67
N GLU A 189 8.68 -1.65 9.39
CA GLU A 189 8.22 -2.12 10.71
C GLU A 189 7.32 -3.38 10.60
N LEU A 190 7.07 -3.88 9.41
CA LEU A 190 6.15 -5.00 9.18
C LEU A 190 6.56 -6.26 9.94
N ALA A 191 7.86 -6.55 10.02
CA ALA A 191 8.40 -7.68 10.77
C ALA A 191 8.25 -7.54 12.30
N GLU A 192 8.06 -6.33 12.82
CA GLU A 192 7.79 -6.09 14.25
C GLU A 192 6.42 -6.65 14.66
N THR A 193 5.54 -6.94 13.71
CA THR A 193 4.25 -7.57 13.98
C THR A 193 4.35 -9.08 14.25
N ILE A 194 5.52 -9.70 14.03
CA ILE A 194 5.76 -11.13 14.25
C ILE A 194 5.88 -11.39 15.75
N SER A 195 4.89 -12.10 16.29
CA SER A 195 4.79 -12.42 17.72
C SER A 195 5.44 -13.77 18.09
N ASP A 196 5.69 -14.64 17.11
CA ASP A 196 6.42 -15.90 17.32
C ASP A 196 7.93 -15.64 17.30
N GLU A 197 8.60 -15.96 18.42
CA GLU A 197 10.01 -15.62 18.63
C GLU A 197 10.96 -16.34 17.66
N GLN A 198 10.70 -17.61 17.37
CA GLN A 198 11.54 -18.40 16.47
C GLN A 198 11.41 -17.90 15.03
N THR A 199 10.18 -17.63 14.58
CA THR A 199 9.90 -17.05 13.26
C THR A 199 10.52 -15.66 13.14
N ARG A 200 10.45 -14.83 14.19
CA ARG A 200 11.07 -13.50 14.20
C ARG A 200 12.58 -13.56 14.02
N LYS A 201 13.28 -14.47 14.74
CA LYS A 201 14.72 -14.67 14.58
C LYS A 201 15.11 -15.10 13.15
N GLY A 202 14.33 -15.99 12.54
CA GLY A 202 14.53 -16.38 11.13
C GLY A 202 14.31 -15.22 10.16
N MET A 203 13.34 -14.35 10.45
CA MET A 203 13.08 -13.16 9.65
C MET A 203 14.22 -12.12 9.75
N ASP A 204 14.86 -11.97 10.91
CA ASP A 204 16.00 -11.06 11.09
C ASP A 204 17.15 -11.42 10.16
N GLU A 205 17.45 -12.72 9.98
CA GLU A 205 18.46 -13.19 9.01
C GLU A 205 18.05 -12.88 7.57
N PHE A 206 16.79 -13.16 7.21
CA PHE A 206 16.26 -12.89 5.87
C PHE A 206 16.28 -11.39 5.52
N ARG A 207 16.15 -10.53 6.52
CA ARG A 207 16.15 -9.07 6.33
C ARG A 207 17.52 -8.44 6.12
N LYS A 208 18.62 -9.17 6.28
CA LYS A 208 19.98 -8.64 6.03
C LYS A 208 20.19 -8.14 4.60
N VAL A 209 19.41 -8.64 3.65
CA VAL A 209 19.43 -8.23 2.24
C VAL A 209 18.25 -7.35 1.86
N ALA A 210 17.56 -6.76 2.84
CA ALA A 210 16.35 -5.98 2.59
C ALA A 210 16.62 -4.76 1.70
N LEU A 211 15.70 -4.52 0.77
CA LEU A 211 15.70 -3.29 -0.01
C LEU A 211 15.30 -2.08 0.84
N PRO A 212 15.87 -0.90 0.61
CA PRO A 212 15.31 0.33 1.14
C PRO A 212 13.86 0.51 0.68
N ALA A 213 12.99 0.98 1.57
CA ALA A 213 11.57 1.25 1.26
C ALA A 213 11.40 2.18 0.03
N GLU A 214 12.37 3.05 -0.22
CA GLU A 214 12.41 3.95 -1.37
C GLU A 214 12.48 3.21 -2.72
N SER A 215 13.03 2.00 -2.78
CA SER A 215 13.04 1.18 -4.00
C SER A 215 11.62 0.79 -4.41
N ILE A 216 10.75 0.47 -3.45
CA ILE A 216 9.36 0.17 -3.71
C ILE A 216 8.56 1.46 -4.03
N ALA A 217 8.86 2.55 -3.34
CA ALA A 217 8.28 3.86 -3.66
C ALA A 217 8.55 4.30 -5.11
N LYS A 218 9.74 4.00 -5.65
CA LYS A 218 10.07 4.25 -7.06
C LYS A 218 9.23 3.41 -8.02
N ALA A 219 8.95 2.15 -7.69
CA ALA A 219 8.07 1.29 -8.50
C ALA A 219 6.62 1.79 -8.48
N ILE A 220 6.12 2.23 -7.32
CA ILE A 220 4.80 2.86 -7.19
C ILE A 220 4.75 4.15 -8.02
N ALA A 221 5.76 5.00 -7.91
CA ALA A 221 5.85 6.24 -8.68
C ALA A 221 5.87 5.96 -10.19
N PHE A 222 6.65 4.98 -10.64
CA PHE A 222 6.69 4.55 -12.05
C PHE A 222 5.31 4.14 -12.57
N ALA A 223 4.54 3.37 -11.79
CA ALA A 223 3.19 2.97 -12.20
C ALA A 223 2.22 4.17 -12.28
N ILE A 224 2.35 5.14 -11.35
CA ILE A 224 1.48 6.32 -11.31
C ILE A 224 1.80 7.33 -12.44
N GLU A 225 3.07 7.47 -12.81
CA GLU A 225 3.50 8.45 -13.82
C GLU A 225 3.13 8.08 -15.25
N GLN A 226 2.76 6.83 -15.53
CA GLN A 226 2.41 6.39 -16.87
C GLN A 226 1.23 7.17 -17.45
N PRO A 227 1.19 7.35 -18.78
CA PRO A 227 0.05 7.96 -19.47
C PRO A 227 -1.26 7.22 -19.18
N ASP A 228 -2.38 7.92 -19.28
CA ASP A 228 -3.71 7.38 -18.92
C ASP A 228 -4.09 6.13 -19.73
N GLY A 229 -3.57 5.98 -20.96
CA GLY A 229 -3.79 4.79 -21.80
C GLY A 229 -2.84 3.63 -21.53
N VAL A 230 -1.93 3.74 -20.56
CA VAL A 230 -0.95 2.69 -20.21
C VAL A 230 -1.23 2.18 -18.80
N ASP A 231 -1.63 0.91 -18.70
CA ASP A 231 -1.86 0.23 -17.42
C ASP A 231 -0.75 -0.78 -17.14
N VAL A 232 0.13 -0.46 -16.19
CA VAL A 232 1.16 -1.36 -15.69
C VAL A 232 0.52 -2.26 -14.64
N ASN A 233 0.22 -3.50 -15.00
CA ASN A 233 -0.62 -4.37 -14.18
C ASN A 233 0.09 -4.97 -12.98
N GLU A 234 1.39 -5.30 -13.11
CA GLU A 234 2.16 -5.88 -12.02
C GLU A 234 3.63 -5.49 -12.07
N ILE A 235 4.21 -5.19 -10.91
CA ILE A 235 5.65 -4.94 -10.74
C ILE A 235 6.15 -5.77 -9.55
N ILE A 236 7.13 -6.63 -9.81
CA ILE A 236 7.82 -7.41 -8.78
C ILE A 236 9.20 -6.80 -8.56
N VAL A 237 9.52 -6.45 -7.31
CA VAL A 237 10.81 -5.83 -6.95
C VAL A 237 11.46 -6.66 -5.87
N ARG A 238 12.63 -7.22 -6.17
CA ARG A 238 13.38 -8.09 -5.25
C ARG A 238 14.81 -7.58 -5.04
N PRO A 239 15.44 -7.86 -3.89
CA PRO A 239 16.89 -7.73 -3.77
C PRO A 239 17.58 -8.69 -4.73
N THR A 240 18.63 -8.24 -5.40
CA THR A 240 19.47 -9.11 -6.26
C THR A 240 20.11 -10.27 -5.48
N ALA A 241 20.34 -10.07 -4.19
CA ALA A 241 20.89 -11.09 -3.31
C ALA A 241 19.85 -12.10 -2.76
N SER A 242 18.54 -11.91 -3.06
CA SER A 242 17.50 -12.84 -2.64
C SER A 242 17.27 -13.92 -3.70
N ALA A 243 17.28 -15.18 -3.28
CA ALA A 243 16.95 -16.31 -4.16
C ALA A 243 15.43 -16.45 -4.43
N HIS A 244 14.61 -15.75 -3.67
CA HIS A 244 13.12 -15.82 -3.70
C HIS A 244 12.47 -14.47 -3.88
#